data_53d55f82b8fd53fafbfa08c4f4072e1d
#
_entry.id   53d55f82b8fd53fafbfa08c4f4072e1d
#
_cell.length_a   1.000
_cell.length_b   1.000
_cell.length_c   1.000
_cell.angle_alpha   90.00
_cell.angle_beta   90.00
_cell.angle_gamma   90.00
#
_symmetry.space_group_name_H-M   'P 1'
#
loop_
_entity.id
_entity.type
_entity.pdbx_description
1 polymer ?
#
loop_
_entity_poly.entity_id
_entity_poly.type
_entity_poly.pdbx_seq_one_letter_code
_entity_poly.pdbx_strand_id
1 'polypeptide(L)' 'MTHSDVWYAIDCFASAHKMSCSGLARRSGLDPTIFNKSKRWSKYGQPRWPSTGSIAKILAATGESVSNFTKYFANKQNEM' A
#
# COMPACT_ATOMS: atom_id res chain seq x y z
N MET A 1 -11.66 -2.27 9.02
CA MET A 1 -10.42 -1.86 8.35
C MET A 1 -10.03 -0.47 8.81
N THR A 2 -8.81 -0.31 9.26
CA THR A 2 -8.31 0.96 9.78
C THR A 2 -7.26 1.56 8.84
N HIS A 3 -6.92 2.82 9.10
CA HIS A 3 -5.83 3.50 8.38
C HIS A 3 -4.53 2.68 8.47
N SER A 4 -4.20 2.16 9.64
CA SER A 4 -3.01 1.33 9.83
C SER A 4 -3.07 0.03 9.03
N ASP A 5 -4.26 -0.57 8.93
CA ASP A 5 -4.42 -1.82 8.18
C ASP A 5 -4.14 -1.64 6.71
N VAL A 6 -4.59 -0.53 6.13
CA VAL A 6 -4.37 -0.25 4.71
C VAL A 6 -2.88 -0.07 4.43
N TRP A 7 -2.21 0.72 5.23
CA TRP A 7 -0.77 0.94 5.04
C TRP A 7 0.05 -0.30 5.32
N TYR A 8 -0.36 -1.10 6.32
CA TYR A 8 0.28 -2.39 6.56
C TYR A 8 0.16 -3.31 5.34
N ALA A 9 -1.04 -3.33 4.72
CA ALA A 9 -1.25 -4.15 3.53
C ALA A 9 -0.34 -3.71 2.39
N ILE A 10 -0.16 -2.40 2.19
CA ILE A 10 0.73 -1.89 1.15
C ILE A 10 2.18 -2.27 1.45
N ASP A 11 2.61 -2.15 2.70
CA ASP A 11 3.97 -2.54 3.08
C ASP A 11 4.20 -4.03 2.83
N CYS A 12 3.26 -4.88 3.22
CA CYS A 12 3.35 -6.32 2.98
C CYS A 12 3.32 -6.66 1.49
N PHE A 13 2.49 -5.94 0.72
CA PHE A 13 2.39 -6.14 -0.72
C PHE A 13 3.73 -5.84 -1.40
N ALA A 14 4.34 -4.70 -1.05
CA ALA A 14 5.65 -4.36 -1.60
C ALA A 14 6.68 -5.41 -1.24
N SER A 15 6.70 -5.83 0.03
CA SER A 15 7.65 -6.83 0.52
C SER A 15 7.47 -8.17 -0.19
N ALA A 16 6.22 -8.58 -0.42
CA ALA A 16 5.92 -9.83 -1.12
C ALA A 16 6.45 -9.81 -2.55
N HIS A 17 6.53 -8.63 -3.16
CA HIS A 17 7.10 -8.46 -4.50
C HIS A 17 8.58 -8.08 -4.46
N LYS A 18 9.21 -8.20 -3.29
CA LYS A 18 10.63 -7.92 -3.09
C LYS A 18 11.01 -6.50 -3.47
N MET A 19 10.13 -5.55 -3.16
CA MET A 19 10.32 -4.14 -3.43
C MET A 19 10.16 -3.31 -2.17
N SER A 20 10.86 -2.18 -2.12
CA SER A 20 10.55 -1.15 -1.15
C SER A 20 9.28 -0.41 -1.58
N CYS A 21 8.70 0.38 -0.68
CA CYS A 21 7.52 1.17 -1.04
C CYS A 21 7.85 2.16 -2.17
N SER A 22 9.03 2.76 -2.16
CA SER A 22 9.42 3.67 -3.26
C SER A 22 9.62 2.91 -4.57
N GLY A 23 10.15 1.70 -4.50
CA GLY A 23 10.30 0.84 -5.68
C GLY A 23 8.96 0.44 -6.26
N LEU A 24 8.00 0.10 -5.40
CA LEU A 24 6.66 -0.23 -5.83
C LEU A 24 6.00 0.98 -6.51
N ALA A 25 6.14 2.17 -5.94
CA ALA A 25 5.58 3.38 -6.52
C ALA A 25 6.17 3.66 -7.90
N ARG A 26 7.49 3.57 -8.03
CA ARG A 26 8.16 3.79 -9.32
C ARG A 26 7.68 2.81 -10.38
N ARG A 27 7.62 1.55 -10.02
CA ARG A 27 7.19 0.51 -10.96
C ARG A 27 5.76 0.73 -11.42
N SER A 28 4.96 1.34 -10.59
CA SER A 28 3.55 1.60 -10.88
C SER A 28 3.32 2.94 -11.58
N GLY A 29 4.37 3.67 -11.91
CA GLY A 29 4.26 4.96 -12.57
C GLY A 29 3.80 6.06 -11.64
N LEU A 30 4.05 5.92 -10.35
CA LEU A 30 3.66 6.89 -9.34
C LEU A 30 4.88 7.64 -8.83
N ASP A 31 4.65 8.77 -8.15
CA ASP A 31 5.72 9.48 -7.46
C ASP A 31 6.39 8.54 -6.47
N PRO A 32 7.74 8.43 -6.46
CA PRO A 32 8.42 7.49 -5.58
C PRO A 32 8.17 7.69 -4.10
N THR A 33 7.72 8.87 -3.69
CA THR A 33 7.49 9.18 -2.27
C THR A 33 6.06 8.97 -1.83
N ILE A 34 5.16 8.56 -2.76
CA ILE A 34 3.73 8.55 -2.48
C ILE A 34 3.36 7.59 -1.33
N PHE A 35 4.14 6.53 -1.13
CA PHE A 35 3.91 5.55 -0.07
C PHE A 35 4.82 5.72 1.14
N ASN A 36 5.59 6.81 1.19
CA ASN A 36 6.47 7.07 2.33
C ASN A 36 5.65 7.28 3.60
N LYS A 37 6.25 6.93 4.74
CA LYS A 37 5.57 7.09 6.03
C LYS A 37 5.17 8.53 6.29
N SER A 38 5.96 9.49 5.83
CA SER A 38 5.65 10.90 5.97
C SER A 38 4.38 11.31 5.21
N LYS A 39 3.96 10.52 4.24
CA LYS A 39 2.76 10.80 3.43
C LYS A 39 1.50 10.16 3.99
N ARG A 40 1.62 9.40 5.08
CA ARG A 40 0.48 8.67 5.65
C ARG A 40 -0.32 9.51 6.64
N TRP A 41 0.20 10.68 6.98
CA TRP A 41 -0.44 11.64 7.87
C TRP A 41 -0.29 13.03 7.29
N SER A 42 -1.30 13.88 7.47
CA SER A 42 -1.19 15.27 7.08
C SER A 42 -0.29 16.02 8.07
N LYS A 43 0.12 17.22 7.73
CA LYS A 43 0.91 18.06 8.62
C LYS A 43 0.16 18.43 9.91
N TYR A 44 -1.16 18.24 9.92
CA TYR A 44 -2.00 18.48 11.09
C TYR A 44 -2.34 17.21 11.84
N GLY A 45 -1.67 16.09 11.52
CA GLY A 45 -1.87 14.82 12.23
C GLY A 45 -3.09 14.04 11.81
N GLN A 46 -3.74 14.40 10.69
CA GLN A 46 -4.90 13.66 10.21
C GLN A 46 -4.47 12.49 9.32
N PRO A 47 -5.16 11.34 9.42
CA PRO A 47 -4.79 10.19 8.58
C PRO A 47 -4.99 10.49 7.11
N ARG A 48 -4.03 10.08 6.30
CA ARG A 48 -4.14 10.15 4.83
C ARG A 48 -4.20 8.74 4.30
N TRP A 49 -5.12 8.52 3.38
CA TRP A 49 -5.35 7.20 2.79
C TRP A 49 -4.77 7.17 1.39
N PRO A 50 -4.25 6.01 0.94
CA PRO A 50 -3.87 5.88 -0.46
C PRO A 50 -5.11 6.01 -1.33
N SER A 51 -4.95 6.64 -2.50
CA SER A 51 -6.09 6.79 -3.41
C SER A 51 -6.40 5.44 -4.06
N THR A 52 -7.66 5.27 -4.47
CA THR A 52 -8.04 4.08 -5.22
C THR A 52 -7.29 4.00 -6.55
N GLY A 53 -6.98 5.15 -7.14
CA GLY A 53 -6.18 5.19 -8.36
C GLY A 53 -4.78 4.65 -8.16
N SER A 54 -4.14 4.98 -7.03
CA SER A 54 -2.83 4.44 -6.70
C SER A 54 -2.89 2.91 -6.51
N ILE A 55 -3.92 2.43 -5.80
CA ILE A 55 -4.10 1.00 -5.61
C ILE A 55 -4.30 0.30 -6.95
N ALA A 56 -5.13 0.87 -7.83
CA ALA A 56 -5.33 0.30 -9.16
C ALA A 56 -4.01 0.18 -9.93
N LYS A 57 -3.14 1.18 -9.81
CA LYS A 57 -1.86 1.19 -10.52
C LYS A 57 -0.90 0.13 -9.98
N ILE A 58 -0.83 -0.05 -8.67
CA ILE A 58 0.06 -1.09 -8.13
C ILE A 58 -0.43 -2.49 -8.49
N LEU A 59 -1.73 -2.70 -8.54
CA LEU A 59 -2.28 -3.98 -8.96
C LEU A 59 -1.98 -4.25 -10.43
N ALA A 60 -2.18 -3.26 -11.29
CA ALA A 60 -1.89 -3.40 -12.71
C ALA A 60 -0.40 -3.67 -12.96
N ALA A 61 0.48 -2.98 -12.24
CA ALA A 61 1.92 -3.13 -12.43
C ALA A 61 2.43 -4.49 -11.99
N THR A 62 1.80 -5.11 -11.01
CA THR A 62 2.23 -6.40 -10.45
C THR A 62 1.44 -7.58 -10.99
N GLY A 63 0.35 -7.32 -11.72
CA GLY A 63 -0.51 -8.38 -12.23
C GLY A 63 -1.38 -9.03 -11.17
N GLU A 64 -1.50 -8.43 -9.99
CA GLU A 64 -2.33 -9.01 -8.93
C GLU A 64 -3.75 -8.46 -8.98
N SER A 65 -4.69 -9.26 -8.48
CA SER A 65 -6.09 -8.87 -8.37
C SER A 65 -6.39 -8.18 -7.05
N VAL A 66 -7.53 -7.49 -6.98
CA VAL A 66 -8.02 -6.94 -5.73
C VAL A 66 -8.20 -8.03 -4.68
N SER A 67 -8.69 -9.20 -5.10
CA SER A 67 -8.84 -10.35 -4.23
C SER A 67 -7.52 -10.74 -3.57
N ASN A 68 -6.45 -10.79 -4.34
CA ASN A 68 -5.13 -11.10 -3.80
C ASN A 68 -4.64 -10.02 -2.85
N PHE A 69 -4.90 -8.76 -3.18
CA PHE A 69 -4.51 -7.65 -2.32
C PHE A 69 -5.18 -7.73 -0.95
N THR A 70 -6.44 -8.13 -0.90
CA THR A 70 -7.16 -8.24 0.38
C THR A 70 -6.57 -9.28 1.31
N LYS A 71 -5.82 -10.23 0.80
CA LYS A 71 -5.17 -11.24 1.65
C LYS A 71 -4.11 -10.65 2.57
N TYR A 72 -3.54 -9.53 2.20
CA TYR A 72 -2.56 -8.85 3.04
C TYR A 72 -3.21 -8.24 4.29
N PHE A 73 -4.47 -7.87 4.20
CA PHE A 73 -5.26 -7.47 5.38
C PHE A 73 -5.54 -8.66 6.28
N ALA A 74 -5.89 -9.79 5.68
CA ALA A 74 -6.20 -11.00 6.42
C ALA A 74 -5.00 -11.50 7.22
N ASN A 75 -3.79 -11.34 6.69
CA ASN A 75 -2.58 -11.73 7.39
C ASN A 75 -2.46 -11.03 8.74
N LYS A 76 -2.74 -9.74 8.78
CA LYS A 76 -2.68 -8.99 10.02
C LYS A 76 -3.76 -9.44 10.99
N GLN A 77 -4.96 -9.73 10.49
CA GLN A 77 -6.06 -10.19 11.32
C GLN A 77 -5.77 -11.57 11.90
N ASN A 78 -5.11 -12.42 11.16
CA ASN A 78 -4.81 -13.79 11.59
C ASN A 78 -3.77 -13.83 12.70
N GLU A 79 -3.03 -12.77 12.89
CA GLU A 79 -2.04 -12.67 13.97
C GLU A 79 -2.67 -12.44 15.33
N MET A 80 -3.93 -12.14 15.36
CA MET A 80 -4.65 -11.95 16.62
C MET A 80 -5.25 -13.24 17.10
#